data_2e2836e19d986da718fea27597361eef
#
_entry.id   2e2836e19d986da718fea27597361eef
#
_cell.length_a   1.000
_cell.length_b   1.000
_cell.length_c   1.000
_cell.angle_alpha   90.00
_cell.angle_beta   90.00
_cell.angle_gamma   90.00
#
_symmetry.space_group_name_H-M   'P 1'
#
loop_
_entity.id
_entity.type
_entity.pdbx_description
1 polymer ?
#
loop_
_entity_poly.entity_id
_entity_poly.type
_entity_poly.pdbx_seq_one_letter_code
_entity_poly.pdbx_strand_id
1 'polypeptide(L)'
;MKDNGKLNKKKIAKLLRQLLIELGENPDREGLMGTPDRMANMYEEILGGYTMDAELDVTFSDETDVIVARDIQFYSMCEHHMLPFFGKVHVAYVPAGKVFGVSKLVRLVEKYSRRLQIQERLTKEVADELMRMGVKGAIVIAEGDHLCMKMRGVRNNSSMLTIAYRGVMEQKDLREHVLAMIKAPKAV
;
A
#
# COMPACT_ATOMS: atom_id res chain seq x y z
N MET A 1 2.06 8.54 -16.89
CA MET A 1 1.44 7.37 -17.57
C MET A 1 0.74 7.89 -18.82
N LYS A 2 1.05 7.31 -19.96
CA LYS A 2 0.37 7.67 -21.23
C LYS A 2 -0.99 6.96 -21.23
N ASP A 3 -2.03 7.69 -21.64
CA ASP A 3 -3.42 7.23 -21.80
C ASP A 3 -4.11 6.66 -20.54
N ASN A 4 -4.92 7.44 -19.88
CA ASN A 4 -5.99 7.08 -18.90
C ASN A 4 -5.67 5.99 -17.86
N GLY A 5 -4.40 5.71 -17.57
CA GLY A 5 -3.97 4.74 -16.55
C GLY A 5 -4.27 3.27 -16.86
N LYS A 6 -4.91 2.96 -17.96
CA LYS A 6 -5.31 1.60 -18.31
C LYS A 6 -4.14 0.79 -18.88
N LEU A 7 -3.90 -0.40 -18.33
CA LEU A 7 -2.84 -1.28 -18.81
C LEU A 7 -3.20 -1.89 -20.18
N ASN A 8 -2.22 -1.95 -21.09
CA ASN A 8 -2.38 -2.67 -22.34
C ASN A 8 -2.06 -4.17 -22.14
N LYS A 9 -3.05 -4.93 -21.67
CA LYS A 9 -2.90 -6.35 -21.34
C LYS A 9 -2.38 -7.18 -22.50
N LYS A 10 -2.86 -6.94 -23.73
CA LYS A 10 -2.41 -7.68 -24.94
C LYS A 10 -0.90 -7.47 -25.18
N LYS A 11 -0.43 -6.23 -25.06
CA LYS A 11 0.98 -5.92 -25.22
C LYS A 11 1.82 -6.49 -24.08
N ILE A 12 1.33 -6.42 -22.83
CA ILE A 12 1.98 -7.02 -21.67
C ILE A 12 2.10 -8.52 -21.82
N ALA A 13 1.04 -9.23 -22.20
CA ALA A 13 1.07 -10.67 -22.43
C ALA A 13 2.10 -11.07 -23.52
N LYS A 14 2.19 -10.31 -24.62
CA LYS A 14 3.21 -10.52 -25.65
C LYS A 14 4.63 -10.38 -25.11
N LEU A 15 4.89 -9.35 -24.29
CA LEU A 15 6.20 -9.13 -23.67
C LEU A 15 6.54 -10.23 -22.65
N LEU A 16 5.56 -10.71 -21.88
CA LEU A 16 5.73 -11.79 -20.93
C LEU A 16 6.02 -13.13 -21.64
N ARG A 17 5.38 -13.39 -22.77
CA ARG A 17 5.71 -14.57 -23.59
C ARG A 17 7.17 -14.51 -24.07
N GLN A 18 7.61 -13.35 -24.54
CA GLN A 18 9.00 -13.16 -24.93
C GLN A 18 9.96 -13.35 -23.75
N LEU A 19 9.61 -12.80 -22.58
CA LEU A 19 10.40 -12.99 -21.35
C LEU A 19 10.58 -14.47 -21.02
N LEU A 20 9.53 -15.30 -21.13
CA LEU A 20 9.62 -16.73 -20.87
C LEU A 20 10.64 -17.40 -21.80
N ILE A 21 10.67 -17.02 -23.08
CA ILE A 21 11.64 -17.53 -24.07
C ILE A 21 13.06 -17.14 -23.66
N GLU A 22 13.29 -15.88 -23.30
CA GLU A 22 14.62 -15.36 -22.89
C GLU A 22 15.11 -15.99 -21.57
N LEU A 23 14.19 -16.46 -20.73
CA LEU A 23 14.52 -17.23 -19.52
C LEU A 23 14.85 -18.71 -19.83
N GLY A 24 14.78 -19.13 -21.09
CA GLY A 24 15.04 -20.51 -21.52
C GLY A 24 13.84 -21.44 -21.35
N GLU A 25 12.65 -20.91 -21.13
CA GLU A 25 11.42 -21.70 -20.97
C GLU A 25 10.71 -21.92 -22.32
N ASN A 26 9.96 -23.01 -22.40
CA ASN A 26 9.02 -23.23 -23.50
C ASN A 26 7.64 -22.67 -23.15
N PRO A 27 7.23 -21.51 -23.70
CA PRO A 27 5.95 -20.90 -23.37
C PRO A 27 4.72 -21.69 -23.86
N ASP A 28 4.93 -22.68 -24.76
CA ASP A 28 3.86 -23.49 -25.32
C ASP A 28 3.64 -24.82 -24.56
N ARG A 29 4.45 -25.11 -23.54
CA ARG A 29 4.19 -26.22 -22.63
C ARG A 29 2.92 -25.97 -21.81
N GLU A 30 2.18 -27.02 -21.48
CA GLU A 30 0.86 -27.00 -20.84
C GLU A 30 0.79 -26.04 -19.65
N GLY A 31 1.75 -26.07 -18.73
CA GLY A 31 1.78 -25.23 -17.53
C GLY A 31 2.02 -23.73 -17.79
N LEU A 32 2.62 -23.36 -18.94
CA LEU A 32 2.97 -21.97 -19.28
C LEU A 32 2.10 -21.35 -20.37
N MET A 33 1.36 -22.13 -21.14
CA MET A 33 0.56 -21.65 -22.29
C MET A 33 -0.35 -20.46 -21.93
N GLY A 34 -1.00 -20.50 -20.76
CA GLY A 34 -1.88 -19.39 -20.29
C GLY A 34 -1.18 -18.37 -19.37
N THR A 35 0.12 -18.54 -19.07
CA THR A 35 0.83 -17.68 -18.09
C THR A 35 0.92 -16.22 -18.52
N PRO A 36 1.21 -15.88 -19.79
CA PRO A 36 1.27 -14.48 -20.22
C PRO A 36 -0.04 -13.70 -19.96
N ASP A 37 -1.18 -14.32 -20.26
CA ASP A 37 -2.49 -13.68 -20.06
C ASP A 37 -2.85 -13.60 -18.57
N ARG A 38 -2.58 -14.67 -17.81
CA ARG A 38 -2.79 -14.65 -16.35
C ARG A 38 -1.96 -13.57 -15.68
N MET A 39 -0.70 -13.40 -16.06
CA MET A 39 0.16 -12.36 -15.51
C MET A 39 -0.28 -10.97 -15.93
N ALA A 40 -0.73 -10.78 -17.17
CA ALA A 40 -1.27 -9.49 -17.62
C ALA A 40 -2.52 -9.07 -16.81
N ASN A 41 -3.41 -10.01 -16.51
CA ASN A 41 -4.57 -9.79 -15.65
C ASN A 41 -4.17 -9.52 -14.19
N MET A 42 -3.21 -10.30 -13.67
CA MET A 42 -2.65 -10.07 -12.34
C MET A 42 -2.09 -8.65 -12.18
N TYR A 43 -1.32 -8.16 -13.17
CA TYR A 43 -0.79 -6.80 -13.13
C TYR A 43 -1.88 -5.72 -13.14
N GLU A 44 -3.00 -5.93 -13.82
CA GLU A 44 -4.14 -5.02 -13.77
C GLU A 44 -4.70 -4.92 -12.35
N GLU A 45 -4.77 -6.04 -11.65
CA GLU A 45 -5.26 -6.10 -10.27
C GLU A 45 -4.26 -5.49 -9.28
N ILE A 46 -3.02 -6.01 -9.24
CA ILE A 46 -2.03 -5.62 -8.21
C ILE A 46 -1.46 -4.22 -8.41
N LEU A 47 -1.59 -3.63 -9.60
CA LEU A 47 -1.21 -2.25 -9.90
C LEU A 47 -2.42 -1.32 -10.07
N GLY A 48 -3.61 -1.77 -9.65
CA GLY A 48 -4.87 -1.03 -9.77
C GLY A 48 -4.89 0.29 -9.00
N GLY A 49 -3.98 0.48 -8.02
CA GLY A 49 -3.87 1.73 -7.26
C GLY A 49 -3.54 2.97 -8.11
N TYR A 50 -3.02 2.80 -9.33
CA TYR A 50 -2.80 3.92 -10.25
C TYR A 50 -4.09 4.51 -10.84
N THR A 51 -5.14 3.69 -10.95
CA THR A 51 -6.45 4.07 -11.52
C THR A 51 -7.55 4.11 -10.48
N MET A 52 -7.24 3.71 -9.25
CA MET A 52 -8.20 3.67 -8.16
C MET A 52 -8.57 5.09 -7.75
N ASP A 53 -9.82 5.45 -7.99
CA ASP A 53 -10.43 6.61 -7.38
C ASP A 53 -10.87 6.17 -5.98
N ALA A 54 -10.09 6.54 -4.99
CA ALA A 54 -10.52 6.35 -3.62
C ALA A 54 -11.52 7.44 -3.32
N GLU A 55 -12.82 7.16 -3.52
CA GLU A 55 -13.89 7.99 -3.00
C GLU A 55 -13.76 8.05 -1.47
N LEU A 56 -13.09 9.10 -1.02
CA LEU A 56 -12.84 9.35 0.40
C LEU A 56 -13.93 10.25 1.02
N ASP A 57 -15.02 10.47 0.28
CA ASP A 57 -16.03 11.48 0.56
C ASP A 57 -17.03 11.10 1.66
N VAL A 58 -17.06 9.82 2.07
CA VAL A 58 -17.97 9.40 3.15
C VAL A 58 -17.38 9.80 4.48
N THR A 59 -17.83 10.93 4.98
CA THR A 59 -17.49 11.48 6.29
C THR A 59 -18.74 11.63 7.15
N PHE A 60 -18.56 11.55 8.45
CA PHE A 60 -19.61 11.78 9.44
C PHE A 60 -19.18 12.95 10.31
N SER A 61 -20.14 13.81 10.70
CA SER A 61 -19.87 14.87 11.68
C SER A 61 -19.71 14.24 13.05
N ASP A 62 -18.54 14.34 13.63
CA ASP A 62 -18.24 13.86 14.98
C ASP A 62 -17.05 14.63 15.54
N GLU A 63 -17.07 14.82 16.87
CA GLU A 63 -15.97 15.40 17.65
C GLU A 63 -15.33 14.30 18.49
N THR A 64 -14.28 13.70 17.96
CA THR A 64 -13.45 12.76 18.70
C THR A 64 -12.00 13.20 18.66
N ASP A 65 -11.24 12.84 19.69
CA ASP A 65 -9.86 13.32 19.83
C ASP A 65 -8.92 12.65 18.83
N VAL A 66 -8.94 11.33 18.78
CA VAL A 66 -8.04 10.54 17.91
C VAL A 66 -8.76 9.29 17.42
N ILE A 67 -8.61 8.98 16.15
CA ILE A 67 -9.04 7.72 15.58
C ILE A 67 -7.83 6.89 15.19
N VAL A 68 -7.84 5.60 15.54
CA VAL A 68 -6.76 4.65 15.25
C VAL A 68 -7.33 3.42 14.55
N ALA A 69 -6.91 3.20 13.30
CA ALA A 69 -7.14 1.96 12.56
C ALA A 69 -5.86 1.13 12.56
N ARG A 70 -5.94 -0.10 13.08
CA ARG A 70 -4.77 -0.97 13.23
C ARG A 70 -4.83 -2.17 12.30
N ASP A 71 -3.66 -2.68 11.94
CA ASP A 71 -3.48 -3.93 11.21
C ASP A 71 -4.18 -3.96 9.83
N ILE A 72 -4.24 -2.83 9.14
CA ILE A 72 -4.68 -2.78 7.75
C ILE A 72 -3.66 -3.54 6.92
N GLN A 73 -4.05 -4.66 6.35
CA GLN A 73 -3.17 -5.45 5.49
C GLN A 73 -2.90 -4.71 4.17
N PHE A 74 -1.67 -4.79 3.70
CA PHE A 74 -1.30 -4.27 2.39
C PHE A 74 -0.43 -5.25 1.61
N TYR A 75 -0.58 -5.19 0.30
CA TYR A 75 0.28 -5.87 -0.67
C TYR A 75 0.75 -4.84 -1.68
N SER A 76 2.05 -4.84 -1.96
CA SER A 76 2.67 -3.88 -2.87
C SER A 76 3.75 -4.55 -3.72
N MET A 77 4.24 -3.84 -4.71
CA MET A 77 5.29 -4.30 -5.61
C MET A 77 6.50 -3.39 -5.49
N CYS A 78 7.62 -3.96 -5.06
CA CYS A 78 8.89 -3.22 -4.98
C CYS A 78 9.28 -2.68 -6.37
N GLU A 79 9.47 -1.37 -6.50
CA GLU A 79 9.79 -0.76 -7.79
C GLU A 79 11.17 -1.14 -8.34
N HIS A 80 12.10 -1.56 -7.45
CA HIS A 80 13.46 -1.90 -7.86
C HIS A 80 13.59 -3.28 -8.50
N HIS A 81 12.74 -4.24 -8.11
CA HIS A 81 12.87 -5.64 -8.54
C HIS A 81 11.56 -6.25 -9.03
N MET A 82 10.45 -5.51 -8.95
CA MET A 82 9.10 -6.02 -9.23
C MET A 82 8.77 -7.32 -8.46
N LEU A 83 9.29 -7.43 -7.25
CA LEU A 83 8.95 -8.49 -6.30
C LEU A 83 8.01 -7.94 -5.22
N PRO A 84 7.09 -8.76 -4.70
CA PRO A 84 6.16 -8.32 -3.68
C PRO A 84 6.85 -7.88 -2.37
N PHE A 85 6.28 -6.87 -1.73
CA PHE A 85 6.41 -6.65 -0.30
C PHE A 85 5.03 -6.43 0.29
N PHE A 86 4.82 -6.87 1.50
CA PHE A 86 3.50 -6.91 2.13
C PHE A 86 3.62 -6.85 3.63
N GLY A 87 2.52 -6.54 4.30
CA GLY A 87 2.52 -6.43 5.74
C GLY A 87 1.30 -5.71 6.28
N LYS A 88 1.51 -4.84 7.25
CA LYS A 88 0.46 -4.12 7.95
C LYS A 88 0.74 -2.63 7.98
N VAL A 89 -0.33 -1.84 7.85
CA VAL A 89 -0.31 -0.40 8.06
C VAL A 89 -1.23 -0.05 9.23
N HIS A 90 -0.74 0.80 10.11
CA HIS A 90 -1.53 1.44 11.15
C HIS A 90 -1.70 2.90 10.78
N VAL A 91 -2.93 3.37 10.82
CA VAL A 91 -3.31 4.74 10.50
C VAL A 91 -3.97 5.36 11.71
N ALA A 92 -3.44 6.49 12.16
CA ALA A 92 -4.12 7.30 13.17
C ALA A 92 -4.26 8.74 12.68
N TYR A 93 -5.36 9.41 13.03
CA TYR A 93 -5.56 10.79 12.69
C TYR A 93 -6.38 11.54 13.76
N VAL A 94 -6.17 12.84 13.85
CA VAL A 94 -6.98 13.78 14.64
C VAL A 94 -7.99 14.45 13.70
N PRO A 95 -9.29 14.22 13.89
CA PRO A 95 -10.31 14.81 13.04
C PRO A 95 -10.38 16.35 13.15
N ALA A 96 -10.96 16.98 12.14
CA ALA A 96 -11.32 18.40 12.15
C ALA A 96 -12.85 18.55 12.00
N GLY A 97 -13.60 17.95 12.94
CA GLY A 97 -15.07 17.98 12.95
C GLY A 97 -15.72 16.95 12.03
N LYS A 98 -14.94 16.13 11.33
CA LYS A 98 -15.44 15.05 10.48
C LYS A 98 -14.57 13.80 10.61
N VAL A 99 -15.21 12.64 10.69
CA VAL A 99 -14.56 11.33 10.76
C VAL A 99 -14.80 10.54 9.46
N PHE A 100 -13.84 9.74 9.05
CA PHE A 100 -13.94 8.90 7.86
C PHE A 100 -14.53 7.53 8.19
N GLY A 101 -15.34 7.00 7.29
CA GLY A 101 -15.74 5.59 7.38
C GLY A 101 -14.51 4.67 7.38
N VAL A 102 -14.50 3.65 8.23
CA VAL A 102 -13.33 2.74 8.41
C VAL A 102 -12.85 2.14 7.09
N SER A 103 -13.77 1.75 6.20
CA SER A 103 -13.45 1.23 4.86
C SER A 103 -12.67 2.22 3.99
N LYS A 104 -12.78 3.52 4.25
CA LYS A 104 -12.06 4.55 3.49
C LYS A 104 -10.57 4.56 3.81
N LEU A 105 -10.20 4.31 5.06
CA LEU A 105 -8.80 4.16 5.46
C LEU A 105 -8.16 2.93 4.80
N VAL A 106 -8.91 1.82 4.69
CA VAL A 106 -8.45 0.62 3.97
C VAL A 106 -8.22 0.95 2.49
N ARG A 107 -9.20 1.57 1.82
CA ARG A 107 -9.07 1.97 0.40
C ARG A 107 -7.94 2.96 0.16
N LEU A 108 -7.70 3.87 1.11
CA LEU A 108 -6.58 4.80 1.05
C LEU A 108 -5.24 4.04 1.02
N VAL A 109 -5.07 3.09 1.92
CA VAL A 109 -3.87 2.23 1.95
C VAL A 109 -3.76 1.42 0.65
N GLU A 110 -4.84 0.83 0.14
CA GLU A 110 -4.87 0.10 -1.13
C GLU A 110 -4.47 0.98 -2.32
N LYS A 111 -5.01 2.20 -2.42
CA LYS A 111 -4.68 3.15 -3.48
C LYS A 111 -3.18 3.41 -3.60
N TYR A 112 -2.50 3.53 -2.48
CA TYR A 112 -1.07 3.84 -2.45
C TYR A 112 -0.17 2.59 -2.42
N SER A 113 -0.67 1.44 -1.97
CA SER A 113 0.10 0.19 -1.96
C SER A 113 0.06 -0.57 -3.29
N ARG A 114 -1.07 -0.59 -3.99
CA ARG A 114 -1.22 -1.30 -5.27
C ARG A 114 -0.54 -0.57 -6.45
N ARG A 115 0.78 -0.38 -6.32
CA ARG A 115 1.65 0.34 -7.28
C ARG A 115 3.04 -0.27 -7.29
N LEU A 116 3.88 0.16 -8.24
CA LEU A 116 5.33 0.06 -8.07
C LEU A 116 5.74 1.07 -7.02
N GLN A 117 6.27 0.61 -5.88
CA GLN A 117 6.37 1.41 -4.67
C GLN A 117 7.63 1.11 -3.87
N ILE A 118 7.98 2.01 -2.97
CA ILE A 118 8.85 1.78 -1.82
C ILE A 118 8.06 2.05 -0.54
N GLN A 119 8.40 1.35 0.53
CA GLN A 119 7.61 1.42 1.78
C GLN A 119 7.61 2.82 2.39
N GLU A 120 8.71 3.55 2.30
CA GLU A 120 8.86 4.93 2.79
C GLU A 120 7.91 5.89 2.06
N ARG A 121 7.78 5.73 0.75
CA ARG A 121 6.86 6.55 -0.06
C ARG A 121 5.41 6.20 0.24
N LEU A 122 5.08 4.90 0.33
CA LEU A 122 3.74 4.43 0.73
C LEU A 122 3.31 5.10 2.04
N THR A 123 4.15 5.03 3.07
CA THR A 123 3.87 5.58 4.39
C THR A 123 3.64 7.10 4.33
N LYS A 124 4.49 7.80 3.60
CA LYS A 124 4.41 9.24 3.40
C LYS A 124 3.15 9.65 2.61
N GLU A 125 2.87 8.99 1.48
CA GLU A 125 1.75 9.34 0.62
C GLU A 125 0.40 9.16 1.32
N VAL A 126 0.25 8.10 2.12
CA VAL A 126 -0.97 7.89 2.94
C VAL A 126 -1.12 9.00 3.97
N ALA A 127 -0.05 9.41 4.66
CA ALA A 127 -0.10 10.52 5.62
C ALA A 127 -0.41 11.87 4.95
N ASP A 128 0.22 12.15 3.81
CA ASP A 128 0.01 13.38 3.05
C ASP A 128 -1.42 13.47 2.50
N GLU A 129 -2.02 12.34 2.09
CA GLU A 129 -3.42 12.31 1.62
C GLU A 129 -4.40 12.59 2.75
N LEU A 130 -4.20 12.01 3.94
CA LEU A 130 -5.01 12.33 5.11
C LEU A 130 -5.00 13.84 5.40
N MET A 131 -3.82 14.48 5.33
CA MET A 131 -3.75 15.95 5.50
C MET A 131 -4.52 16.70 4.41
N ARG A 132 -4.48 16.24 3.14
CA ARG A 132 -5.28 16.82 2.05
C ARG A 132 -6.78 16.67 2.27
N MET A 133 -7.19 15.62 2.97
CA MET A 133 -8.58 15.38 3.36
C MET A 133 -9.02 16.27 4.53
N GLY A 134 -8.13 17.11 5.08
CA GLY A 134 -8.46 18.15 6.06
C GLY A 134 -8.40 17.71 7.53
N VAL A 135 -7.68 16.62 7.86
CA VAL A 135 -7.45 16.26 9.28
C VAL A 135 -6.47 17.25 9.94
N LYS A 136 -6.53 17.40 11.27
CA LYS A 136 -5.60 18.22 12.04
C LYS A 136 -4.19 17.62 12.11
N GLY A 137 -4.08 16.31 12.04
CA GLY A 137 -2.82 15.59 12.04
C GLY A 137 -3.00 14.10 11.77
N ALA A 138 -1.95 13.44 11.29
CA ALA A 138 -1.94 12.03 10.97
C ALA A 138 -0.63 11.35 11.35
N ILE A 139 -0.72 10.07 11.76
CA ILE A 139 0.41 9.14 11.87
C ILE A 139 0.09 7.93 11.01
N VAL A 140 1.06 7.51 10.21
CA VAL A 140 1.01 6.26 9.43
C VAL A 140 2.26 5.46 9.74
N ILE A 141 2.07 4.21 10.11
CA ILE A 141 3.15 3.25 10.38
C ILE A 141 2.95 2.06 9.46
N ALA A 142 3.97 1.69 8.72
CA ALA A 142 3.97 0.48 7.92
C ALA A 142 5.06 -0.47 8.40
N GLU A 143 4.70 -1.73 8.63
CA GLU A 143 5.62 -2.82 8.88
C GLU A 143 5.47 -3.85 7.76
N GLY A 144 6.57 -4.17 7.07
CA GLY A 144 6.51 -4.99 5.88
C GLY A 144 7.67 -5.95 5.70
N ASP A 145 7.35 -7.05 5.06
CA ASP A 145 8.26 -8.10 4.61
C ASP A 145 8.56 -7.92 3.12
N HIS A 146 9.83 -7.85 2.76
CA HIS A 146 10.29 -7.60 1.40
C HIS A 146 10.87 -8.87 0.76
N LEU A 147 10.18 -9.47 -0.21
CA LEU A 147 10.69 -10.65 -0.90
C LEU A 147 11.96 -10.35 -1.70
N CYS A 148 12.14 -9.13 -2.19
CA CYS A 148 13.38 -8.73 -2.86
C CYS A 148 14.62 -8.80 -1.95
N MET A 149 14.43 -8.81 -0.63
CA MET A 149 15.49 -8.96 0.36
C MET A 149 15.53 -10.38 0.95
N LYS A 150 14.36 -11.02 1.14
CA LYS A 150 14.27 -12.33 1.79
C LYS A 150 14.66 -13.49 0.85
N MET A 151 14.16 -13.54 -0.38
CA MET A 151 14.34 -14.67 -1.28
C MET A 151 15.58 -14.58 -2.17
N ARG A 152 16.19 -13.42 -2.29
CA ARG A 152 17.38 -13.16 -3.14
C ARG A 152 18.24 -12.04 -2.51
N GLY A 153 19.40 -11.76 -3.11
CA GLY A 153 20.33 -10.73 -2.61
C GLY A 153 20.88 -11.11 -1.24
N VAL A 154 20.57 -10.29 -0.23
CA VAL A 154 21.08 -10.49 1.14
C VAL A 154 20.47 -11.67 1.89
N ARG A 155 19.34 -12.19 1.44
CA ARG A 155 18.62 -13.34 2.03
C ARG A 155 18.42 -13.24 3.53
N ASN A 156 17.94 -12.10 3.97
CA ASN A 156 17.72 -11.80 5.39
C ASN A 156 16.21 -11.70 5.69
N ASN A 157 15.78 -12.24 6.82
CA ASN A 157 14.37 -12.31 7.24
C ASN A 157 13.92 -11.08 8.07
N SER A 158 14.70 -10.02 8.16
CA SER A 158 14.27 -8.81 8.84
C SER A 158 13.02 -8.21 8.20
N SER A 159 12.13 -7.67 9.02
CA SER A 159 11.04 -6.78 8.59
C SER A 159 11.54 -5.33 8.55
N MET A 160 10.82 -4.49 7.84
CA MET A 160 11.08 -3.06 7.74
C MET A 160 9.94 -2.28 8.37
N LEU A 161 10.26 -1.32 9.23
CA LEU A 161 9.32 -0.41 9.83
C LEU A 161 9.55 1.00 9.29
N THR A 162 8.48 1.66 8.81
CA THR A 162 8.51 3.07 8.41
C THR A 162 7.40 3.85 9.11
N ILE A 163 7.67 5.11 9.44
CA ILE A 163 6.74 5.98 10.13
C ILE A 163 6.71 7.34 9.44
N ALA A 164 5.49 7.86 9.22
CA ALA A 164 5.27 9.24 8.81
C ALA A 164 4.25 9.89 9.77
N TYR A 165 4.53 11.10 10.20
CA TYR A 165 3.60 11.91 10.99
C TYR A 165 3.51 13.32 10.42
N ARG A 166 2.32 13.95 10.58
CA ARG A 166 1.99 15.25 10.00
C ARG A 166 1.10 16.05 10.95
N GLY A 167 1.15 17.38 10.80
CA GLY A 167 0.28 18.30 11.52
C GLY A 167 0.50 18.23 13.04
N VAL A 168 -0.60 18.22 13.82
CA VAL A 168 -0.51 18.19 15.30
C VAL A 168 0.21 16.96 15.84
N MET A 169 0.37 15.89 15.04
CA MET A 169 1.14 14.71 15.42
C MET A 169 2.67 14.96 15.46
N GLU A 170 3.15 16.11 15.03
CA GLU A 170 4.53 16.55 15.23
C GLU A 170 4.84 16.87 16.69
N GLN A 171 3.80 17.18 17.49
CA GLN A 171 3.91 17.36 18.93
C GLN A 171 4.26 16.03 19.60
N LYS A 172 5.34 16.04 20.39
CA LYS A 172 5.93 14.82 20.95
C LYS A 172 4.95 14.04 21.83
N ASP A 173 4.29 14.72 22.77
CA ASP A 173 3.43 14.07 23.77
C ASP A 173 2.24 13.38 23.12
N LEU A 174 1.56 14.06 22.17
CA LEU A 174 0.44 13.49 21.42
C LEU A 174 0.91 12.29 20.59
N ARG A 175 2.04 12.42 19.91
CA ARG A 175 2.60 11.34 19.11
C ARG A 175 2.93 10.11 19.96
N GLU A 176 3.58 10.28 21.11
CA GLU A 176 3.91 9.18 22.01
C GLU A 176 2.67 8.49 22.55
N HIS A 177 1.62 9.27 22.90
CA HIS A 177 0.33 8.73 23.33
C HIS A 177 -0.30 7.85 22.24
N VAL A 178 -0.36 8.34 20.99
CA VAL A 178 -0.95 7.61 19.86
C VAL A 178 -0.11 6.37 19.51
N LEU A 179 1.22 6.45 19.59
CA LEU A 179 2.09 5.29 19.39
C LEU A 179 1.85 4.21 20.46
N ALA A 180 1.60 4.60 21.70
CA ALA A 180 1.23 3.67 22.77
C ALA A 180 -0.13 2.99 22.49
N MET A 181 -1.14 3.73 21.99
CA MET A 181 -2.43 3.18 21.58
C MET A 181 -2.29 2.14 20.45
N ILE A 182 -1.43 2.42 19.47
CA ILE A 182 -1.17 1.50 18.35
C ILE A 182 -0.53 0.20 18.86
N LYS A 183 0.38 0.27 19.82
CA LYS A 183 1.09 -0.87 20.40
C LYS A 183 0.28 -1.63 21.46
N ALA A 184 -0.78 -1.03 21.99
CA ALA A 184 -1.59 -1.66 23.04
C ALA A 184 -2.17 -3.01 22.57
N PRO A 185 -2.27 -4.01 23.44
CA PRO A 185 -2.96 -5.27 23.13
C PRO A 185 -4.36 -5.00 22.60
N LYS A 186 -4.83 -5.84 21.67
CA LYS A 186 -6.23 -5.77 21.23
C LYS A 186 -7.13 -6.13 22.42
N ALA A 187 -8.13 -5.30 22.67
CA ALA A 187 -9.21 -5.74 23.56
C ALA A 187 -9.88 -6.98 22.94
N VAL A 188 -10.02 -8.03 23.74
CA VAL A 188 -10.67 -9.29 23.36
C VAL A 188 -12.17 -9.06 23.26
#